data_b63a1211377ccdfa6b74e2b06b4adba3
#
_entry.id   b63a1211377ccdfa6b74e2b06b4adba3
#
_cell.length_a   1.000
_cell.length_b   1.000
_cell.length_c   1.000
_cell.angle_alpha   90.00
_cell.angle_beta   90.00
_cell.angle_gamma   90.00
#
_symmetry.space_group_name_H-M   'P 1'
#
loop_
_entity.id
_entity.type
_entity.pdbx_description
1 polymer ?
#
loop_
_entity_poly.entity_id
_entity_poly.type
_entity_poly.pdbx_seq_one_letter_code
_entity_poly.pdbx_strand_id
1 'polypeptide(L)'
;MRVLNLVTNADSQFYKTQVSMLEDRGVDSTTLAVPGDHQYGVADEDTEGSASRSLVDYVKFYPPVLRRSFADYDLVHANYGLTAPAAIAQPNLPVVLSLWGSDLMGTYGPVSEFCANHCDAVIVMSEEMAAELDRECHVIPHGVDLDRFEPMPRTAARDEMGWDPDAHHVLFPYPKGREVKNYPRAERVVERVRERVDRPVELQIASGIPHELMPTLFNAADVLLLTSEREGSPNTVKEAMACNLPVVATDVGDVRSRLEGVANSHVAASEDRLVGAVEAVLRRGERSDGRDAIRPLSTERMAERIHGVYEEVLGQEVPGPGRNDGGGNDGESRSERIVEN
;
A
#
# COMPACT_ATOMS: atom_id res chain seq x y z
N MET A 1 -5.42 -12.99 -20.05
CA MET A 1 -6.73 -13.10 -19.34
C MET A 1 -7.45 -11.77 -19.36
N ARG A 2 -8.79 -11.78 -19.30
CA ARG A 2 -9.64 -10.57 -19.31
C ARG A 2 -10.32 -10.39 -17.96
N VAL A 3 -10.07 -9.27 -17.28
CA VAL A 3 -10.52 -9.01 -15.91
C VAL A 3 -11.51 -7.85 -15.88
N LEU A 4 -12.66 -8.07 -15.25
CA LEU A 4 -13.61 -7.01 -14.94
C LEU A 4 -13.32 -6.45 -13.56
N ASN A 5 -12.68 -5.29 -13.51
CA ASN A 5 -12.36 -4.59 -12.25
C ASN A 5 -13.57 -3.75 -11.78
N LEU A 6 -13.97 -3.96 -10.54
CA LEU A 6 -14.97 -3.15 -9.85
C LEU A 6 -14.27 -2.28 -8.81
N VAL A 7 -14.51 -0.97 -8.82
CA VAL A 7 -13.82 -0.04 -7.91
C VAL A 7 -14.74 1.08 -7.45
N THR A 8 -14.52 1.60 -6.27
CA THR A 8 -15.21 2.80 -5.80
C THR A 8 -14.65 4.06 -6.44
N ASN A 9 -13.32 4.18 -6.58
CA ASN A 9 -12.67 5.34 -7.17
C ASN A 9 -11.63 4.89 -8.22
N ALA A 10 -11.98 5.03 -9.50
CA ALA A 10 -11.08 4.72 -10.62
C ALA A 10 -9.90 5.70 -10.75
N ASP A 11 -9.99 6.89 -10.12
CA ASP A 11 -8.95 7.91 -10.18
C ASP A 11 -7.88 7.76 -9.12
N SER A 12 -8.04 6.85 -8.19
CA SER A 12 -7.06 6.54 -7.15
C SER A 12 -5.74 6.08 -7.78
N GLN A 13 -4.64 6.73 -7.40
CA GLN A 13 -3.32 6.51 -8.03
C GLN A 13 -2.83 5.07 -7.86
N PHE A 14 -2.96 4.50 -6.65
CA PHE A 14 -2.54 3.12 -6.40
C PHE A 14 -3.35 2.10 -7.22
N TYR A 15 -4.65 2.36 -7.47
CA TYR A 15 -5.47 1.53 -8.33
C TYR A 15 -5.01 1.62 -9.80
N LYS A 16 -4.77 2.84 -10.31
CA LYS A 16 -4.25 3.05 -11.67
C LYS A 16 -2.90 2.33 -11.85
N THR A 17 -2.01 2.45 -10.88
CA THR A 17 -0.72 1.75 -10.90
C THR A 17 -0.91 0.23 -10.89
N GLN A 18 -1.79 -0.31 -10.04
CA GLN A 18 -2.10 -1.75 -10.03
C GLN A 18 -2.58 -2.23 -11.39
N VAL A 19 -3.54 -1.54 -12.00
CA VAL A 19 -4.08 -1.91 -13.32
C VAL A 19 -3.00 -1.85 -14.38
N SER A 20 -2.24 -0.76 -14.46
CA SER A 20 -1.14 -0.61 -15.44
C SER A 20 -0.11 -1.75 -15.33
N MET A 21 0.30 -2.10 -14.11
CA MET A 21 1.27 -3.18 -13.90
C MET A 21 0.72 -4.56 -14.26
N LEU A 22 -0.59 -4.78 -14.13
CA LEU A 22 -1.25 -6.01 -14.56
C LEU A 22 -1.40 -6.06 -16.09
N GLU A 23 -1.70 -4.92 -16.73
CA GLU A 23 -1.75 -4.79 -18.20
C GLU A 23 -0.39 -5.07 -18.84
N ASP A 24 0.71 -4.60 -18.24
CA ASP A 24 2.07 -4.91 -18.65
C ASP A 24 2.39 -6.42 -18.58
N ARG A 25 1.63 -7.18 -17.77
CA ARG A 25 1.70 -8.64 -17.66
C ARG A 25 0.70 -9.38 -18.56
N GLY A 26 0.02 -8.67 -19.46
CA GLY A 26 -0.92 -9.25 -20.42
C GLY A 26 -2.33 -9.45 -19.90
N VAL A 27 -2.71 -8.80 -18.79
CA VAL A 27 -4.10 -8.76 -18.32
C VAL A 27 -4.85 -7.68 -19.10
N ASP A 28 -5.93 -8.05 -19.78
CA ASP A 28 -6.83 -7.11 -20.44
C ASP A 28 -7.86 -6.62 -19.40
N SER A 29 -7.70 -5.38 -18.94
CA SER A 29 -8.47 -4.82 -17.83
C SER A 29 -9.64 -3.96 -18.31
N THR A 30 -10.83 -4.19 -17.76
CA THR A 30 -11.98 -3.28 -17.92
C THR A 30 -12.41 -2.80 -16.54
N THR A 31 -12.47 -1.49 -16.32
CA THR A 31 -12.87 -0.89 -15.05
C THR A 31 -14.32 -0.44 -15.07
N LEU A 32 -15.06 -0.81 -14.03
CA LEU A 32 -16.36 -0.25 -13.66
C LEU A 32 -16.25 0.43 -12.31
N ALA A 33 -16.48 1.75 -12.29
CA ALA A 33 -16.56 2.50 -11.05
C ALA A 33 -17.99 2.62 -10.55
N VAL A 34 -18.15 2.62 -9.23
CA VAL A 34 -19.45 2.92 -8.58
C VAL A 34 -19.88 4.33 -9.00
N PRO A 35 -21.13 4.53 -9.49
CA PRO A 35 -21.64 5.84 -9.89
C PRO A 35 -21.59 6.87 -8.75
N GLY A 36 -21.56 8.17 -9.09
CA GLY A 36 -21.57 9.29 -8.15
C GLY A 36 -20.16 9.86 -7.90
N ASP A 37 -20.13 11.15 -7.57
CA ASP A 37 -18.88 11.86 -7.28
C ASP A 37 -18.35 11.47 -5.90
N HIS A 38 -17.08 11.18 -5.82
CA HIS A 38 -16.37 10.95 -4.59
C HIS A 38 -15.06 11.72 -4.63
N GLN A 39 -15.00 12.84 -3.93
CA GLN A 39 -13.76 13.58 -3.72
C GLN A 39 -13.00 12.94 -2.56
N TYR A 40 -12.01 12.10 -2.85
CA TYR A 40 -10.98 11.72 -1.88
C TYR A 40 -9.93 12.82 -1.80
N GLY A 41 -9.72 13.40 -0.63
CA GLY A 41 -8.51 14.15 -0.34
C GLY A 41 -8.58 15.66 -0.39
N VAL A 42 -9.73 16.27 -0.62
CA VAL A 42 -9.93 17.72 -0.39
C VAL A 42 -10.94 17.87 0.75
N ALA A 43 -10.47 17.70 1.99
CA ALA A 43 -11.15 18.31 3.12
C ALA A 43 -10.61 19.74 3.22
N ASP A 44 -11.07 20.63 2.35
CA ASP A 44 -11.10 22.04 2.65
C ASP A 44 -12.10 22.23 3.79
N GLU A 45 -11.69 22.97 4.81
CA GLU A 45 -12.46 23.25 6.04
C GLU A 45 -13.85 23.89 5.78
N ASP A 46 -14.18 24.22 4.51
CA ASP A 46 -15.40 24.94 4.11
C ASP A 46 -16.38 24.12 3.26
N THR A 47 -16.20 22.81 3.09
CA THR A 47 -17.18 22.00 2.34
C THR A 47 -18.05 21.15 3.28
N GLU A 48 -19.01 21.78 3.93
CA GLU A 48 -20.24 21.11 4.36
C GLU A 48 -20.92 20.53 3.11
N GLY A 49 -20.69 19.24 2.83
CA GLY A 49 -21.37 18.55 1.73
C GLY A 49 -20.49 17.71 0.82
N SER A 50 -19.50 16.99 1.34
CA SER A 50 -18.91 15.91 0.54
C SER A 50 -20.00 14.85 0.34
N ALA A 51 -20.54 14.76 -0.88
CA ALA A 51 -21.52 13.77 -1.25
C ALA A 51 -20.94 12.37 -1.06
N SER A 52 -21.17 11.78 0.11
CA SER A 52 -20.89 10.36 0.32
C SER A 52 -21.83 9.58 -0.59
N ARG A 53 -21.29 8.58 -1.32
CA ARG A 53 -22.13 7.70 -2.13
C ARG A 53 -23.24 7.11 -1.28
N SER A 54 -24.45 7.17 -1.83
CA SER A 54 -25.66 6.63 -1.20
C SER A 54 -25.80 5.13 -1.51
N LEU A 55 -26.59 4.42 -0.71
CA LEU A 55 -26.98 3.04 -1.02
C LEU A 55 -27.58 2.91 -2.43
N VAL A 56 -28.27 3.96 -2.92
CA VAL A 56 -28.87 3.99 -4.26
C VAL A 56 -27.78 3.91 -5.34
N ASP A 57 -26.61 4.47 -5.14
CA ASP A 57 -25.52 4.42 -6.11
C ASP A 57 -24.95 3.01 -6.22
N TYR A 58 -24.85 2.26 -5.13
CA TYR A 58 -24.48 0.85 -5.14
C TYR A 58 -25.55 -0.05 -5.75
N VAL A 59 -26.83 0.26 -5.52
CA VAL A 59 -27.95 -0.44 -6.20
C VAL A 59 -27.91 -0.20 -7.71
N LYS A 60 -27.65 1.04 -8.15
CA LYS A 60 -27.48 1.38 -9.58
C LYS A 60 -26.22 0.76 -10.19
N PHE A 61 -25.24 0.44 -9.39
CA PHE A 61 -23.99 -0.21 -9.83
C PHE A 61 -24.21 -1.67 -10.25
N TYR A 62 -25.13 -2.39 -9.61
CA TYR A 62 -25.35 -3.82 -9.86
C TYR A 62 -25.77 -4.17 -11.30
N PRO A 63 -26.76 -3.51 -11.95
CA PRO A 63 -27.18 -3.87 -13.31
C PRO A 63 -26.06 -3.81 -14.36
N PRO A 64 -25.18 -2.80 -14.41
CA PRO A 64 -23.98 -2.80 -15.26
C PRO A 64 -23.02 -3.96 -14.97
N VAL A 65 -22.79 -4.32 -13.70
CA VAL A 65 -21.93 -5.44 -13.31
C VAL A 65 -22.54 -6.75 -13.83
N LEU A 66 -23.83 -7.01 -13.53
CA LEU A 66 -24.54 -8.19 -13.99
C LEU A 66 -24.54 -8.32 -15.52
N ARG A 67 -24.81 -7.23 -16.24
CA ARG A 67 -24.79 -7.23 -17.71
C ARG A 67 -23.40 -7.61 -18.24
N ARG A 68 -22.32 -7.09 -17.62
CA ARG A 68 -20.97 -7.37 -18.08
C ARG A 68 -20.49 -8.77 -17.71
N SER A 69 -21.05 -9.39 -16.67
CA SER A 69 -20.69 -10.77 -16.31
C SER A 69 -21.12 -11.81 -17.37
N PHE A 70 -21.98 -11.44 -18.34
CA PHE A 70 -22.30 -12.27 -19.51
C PHE A 70 -21.40 -12.01 -20.71
N ALA A 71 -20.46 -11.06 -20.63
CA ALA A 71 -19.48 -10.81 -21.67
C ALA A 71 -18.25 -11.72 -21.45
N ASP A 72 -17.33 -11.65 -22.38
CA ASP A 72 -16.13 -12.47 -22.42
C ASP A 72 -15.06 -11.93 -21.44
N TYR A 73 -15.27 -12.18 -20.15
CA TYR A 73 -14.29 -11.98 -19.07
C TYR A 73 -14.00 -13.32 -18.41
N ASP A 74 -12.80 -13.46 -17.86
CA ASP A 74 -12.36 -14.66 -17.16
C ASP A 74 -12.70 -14.61 -15.66
N LEU A 75 -12.64 -13.40 -15.03
CA LEU A 75 -12.97 -13.17 -13.63
C LEU A 75 -13.42 -11.74 -13.35
N VAL A 76 -14.00 -11.54 -12.16
CA VAL A 76 -14.29 -10.22 -11.59
C VAL A 76 -13.31 -9.97 -10.44
N HIS A 77 -12.66 -8.81 -10.43
CA HIS A 77 -11.88 -8.33 -9.29
C HIS A 77 -12.58 -7.15 -8.61
N ALA A 78 -13.15 -7.40 -7.44
CA ALA A 78 -13.72 -6.37 -6.58
C ALA A 78 -12.60 -5.68 -5.80
N ASN A 79 -12.25 -4.47 -6.21
CA ASN A 79 -11.25 -3.64 -5.57
C ASN A 79 -11.93 -2.72 -4.53
N TYR A 80 -12.00 -3.13 -3.30
CA TYR A 80 -12.67 -2.53 -2.16
C TYR A 80 -13.97 -3.25 -1.74
N GLY A 81 -14.13 -3.49 -0.43
CA GLY A 81 -15.20 -4.31 0.14
C GLY A 81 -16.63 -3.91 -0.25
N LEU A 82 -16.89 -2.60 -0.45
CA LEU A 82 -18.22 -2.13 -0.85
C LEU A 82 -18.58 -2.42 -2.33
N THR A 83 -17.63 -2.87 -3.15
CA THR A 83 -17.92 -3.35 -4.51
C THR A 83 -18.25 -4.85 -4.54
N ALA A 84 -17.87 -5.57 -3.49
CA ALA A 84 -18.04 -7.01 -3.38
C ALA A 84 -19.50 -7.50 -3.43
N PRO A 85 -20.51 -6.81 -2.84
CA PRO A 85 -21.90 -7.24 -2.97
C PRO A 85 -22.36 -7.36 -4.43
N ALA A 86 -21.94 -6.44 -5.29
CA ALA A 86 -22.26 -6.51 -6.72
C ALA A 86 -21.48 -7.63 -7.43
N ALA A 87 -20.25 -7.89 -7.00
CA ALA A 87 -19.41 -8.95 -7.55
C ALA A 87 -19.95 -10.34 -7.23
N ILE A 88 -20.31 -10.63 -5.99
CA ILE A 88 -20.84 -11.97 -5.58
C ILE A 88 -22.28 -12.21 -6.05
N ALA A 89 -23.04 -11.16 -6.37
CA ALA A 89 -24.42 -11.30 -6.83
C ALA A 89 -24.52 -11.68 -8.33
N GLN A 90 -23.42 -11.60 -9.11
CA GLN A 90 -23.41 -12.09 -10.50
C GLN A 90 -23.07 -13.59 -10.52
N PRO A 91 -23.68 -14.41 -11.40
CA PRO A 91 -23.60 -15.86 -11.33
C PRO A 91 -22.55 -16.48 -12.27
N ASN A 92 -21.81 -15.72 -13.08
CA ASN A 92 -21.11 -16.26 -14.23
C ASN A 92 -19.59 -16.33 -14.08
N LEU A 93 -19.00 -15.45 -13.29
CA LEU A 93 -17.55 -15.27 -13.21
C LEU A 93 -17.05 -15.52 -11.79
N PRO A 94 -15.89 -16.15 -11.61
CA PRO A 94 -15.23 -16.23 -10.32
C PRO A 94 -14.86 -14.83 -9.81
N VAL A 95 -14.79 -14.67 -8.50
CA VAL A 95 -14.62 -13.37 -7.82
C VAL A 95 -13.37 -13.36 -6.98
N VAL A 96 -12.47 -12.43 -7.29
CA VAL A 96 -11.37 -12.03 -6.41
C VAL A 96 -11.77 -10.74 -5.68
N LEU A 97 -11.55 -10.69 -4.37
CA LEU A 97 -11.84 -9.52 -3.53
C LEU A 97 -10.56 -8.96 -2.93
N SER A 98 -10.25 -7.69 -3.17
CA SER A 98 -9.21 -6.95 -2.45
C SER A 98 -9.81 -6.04 -1.38
N LEU A 99 -9.38 -6.20 -0.13
CA LEU A 99 -9.74 -5.36 1.01
C LEU A 99 -8.56 -4.45 1.37
N TRP A 100 -8.83 -3.13 1.50
CA TRP A 100 -7.78 -2.10 1.59
C TRP A 100 -7.57 -1.51 2.99
N GLY A 101 -8.34 -1.95 3.97
CA GLY A 101 -8.25 -1.55 5.37
C GLY A 101 -9.52 -0.93 5.93
N SER A 102 -9.91 0.27 5.52
CA SER A 102 -11.11 0.94 6.03
C SER A 102 -12.42 0.23 5.70
N ASP A 103 -12.42 -0.58 4.67
CA ASP A 103 -13.55 -1.42 4.23
C ASP A 103 -13.73 -2.69 5.09
N LEU A 104 -12.66 -3.20 5.71
CA LEU A 104 -12.73 -4.32 6.64
C LEU A 104 -12.78 -3.85 8.10
N MET A 105 -11.84 -2.97 8.47
CA MET A 105 -11.66 -2.50 9.86
C MET A 105 -12.56 -1.31 10.22
N GLY A 106 -13.42 -0.86 9.31
CA GLY A 106 -14.35 0.27 9.48
C GLY A 106 -15.79 -0.18 9.71
N THR A 107 -16.71 0.79 9.60
CA THR A 107 -18.15 0.59 9.82
C THR A 107 -18.77 -0.51 8.95
N TYR A 108 -18.24 -0.73 7.75
CA TYR A 108 -18.74 -1.70 6.79
C TYR A 108 -18.03 -3.07 6.86
N GLY A 109 -17.16 -3.28 7.85
CA GLY A 109 -16.43 -4.53 8.05
C GLY A 109 -17.32 -5.80 7.98
N PRO A 110 -18.47 -5.85 8.67
CA PRO A 110 -19.35 -7.02 8.61
C PRO A 110 -19.88 -7.36 7.20
N VAL A 111 -20.07 -6.34 6.35
CA VAL A 111 -20.48 -6.57 4.94
C VAL A 111 -19.31 -7.13 4.14
N SER A 112 -18.12 -6.60 4.35
CA SER A 112 -16.90 -7.08 3.68
C SER A 112 -16.54 -8.50 4.08
N GLU A 113 -16.66 -8.84 5.36
CA GLU A 113 -16.45 -10.20 5.89
C GLU A 113 -17.46 -11.19 5.30
N PHE A 114 -18.74 -10.83 5.28
CA PHE A 114 -19.77 -11.64 4.63
C PHE A 114 -19.44 -11.90 3.16
N CYS A 115 -19.08 -10.85 2.40
CA CYS A 115 -18.73 -11.00 0.99
C CYS A 115 -17.45 -11.81 0.80
N ALA A 116 -16.45 -11.61 1.64
CA ALA A 116 -15.20 -12.36 1.60
C ALA A 116 -15.45 -13.87 1.65
N ASN A 117 -16.38 -14.34 2.48
CA ASN A 117 -16.74 -15.75 2.59
C ASN A 117 -17.44 -16.33 1.35
N HIS A 118 -17.81 -15.48 0.37
CA HIS A 118 -18.48 -15.88 -0.87
C HIS A 118 -17.64 -15.60 -2.13
N CYS A 119 -16.39 -15.16 -1.96
CA CYS A 119 -15.45 -14.95 -3.06
C CYS A 119 -14.55 -16.19 -3.24
N ASP A 120 -14.02 -16.39 -4.45
CA ASP A 120 -13.10 -17.49 -4.75
C ASP A 120 -11.72 -17.23 -4.12
N ALA A 121 -11.24 -15.99 -4.15
CA ALA A 121 -10.03 -15.59 -3.43
C ALA A 121 -10.19 -14.21 -2.78
N VAL A 122 -9.44 -13.99 -1.68
CA VAL A 122 -9.42 -12.71 -0.95
C VAL A 122 -7.97 -12.25 -0.79
N ILE A 123 -7.74 -10.99 -1.13
CA ILE A 123 -6.48 -10.29 -0.97
C ILE A 123 -6.64 -9.23 0.12
N VAL A 124 -5.72 -9.21 1.08
CA VAL A 124 -5.67 -8.24 2.17
C VAL A 124 -4.30 -7.55 2.23
N MET A 125 -4.22 -6.41 2.93
CA MET A 125 -3.01 -5.59 2.95
C MET A 125 -2.01 -5.97 4.04
N SER A 126 -2.44 -6.71 5.07
CA SER A 126 -1.56 -7.11 6.19
C SER A 126 -2.03 -8.41 6.84
N GLU A 127 -1.14 -9.06 7.60
CA GLU A 127 -1.46 -10.25 8.42
C GLU A 127 -2.51 -9.92 9.50
N GLU A 128 -2.51 -8.70 10.04
CA GLU A 128 -3.53 -8.23 10.97
C GLU A 128 -4.92 -8.27 10.31
N MET A 129 -5.03 -7.80 9.08
CA MET A 129 -6.27 -7.87 8.32
C MET A 129 -6.68 -9.30 7.97
N ALA A 130 -5.71 -10.18 7.68
CA ALA A 130 -6.00 -11.60 7.44
C ALA A 130 -6.55 -12.29 8.69
N ALA A 131 -6.06 -11.93 9.87
CA ALA A 131 -6.52 -12.47 11.15
C ALA A 131 -7.96 -12.04 11.53
N GLU A 132 -8.48 -10.95 10.95
CA GLU A 132 -9.87 -10.52 11.14
C GLU A 132 -10.88 -11.35 10.32
N LEU A 133 -10.40 -12.19 9.40
CA LEU A 133 -11.25 -13.00 8.52
C LEU A 133 -11.12 -14.48 8.89
N ASP A 134 -12.27 -15.17 9.03
CA ASP A 134 -12.31 -16.62 9.31
C ASP A 134 -12.17 -17.43 8.00
N ARG A 135 -11.13 -17.10 7.22
CA ARG A 135 -10.78 -17.81 5.98
C ARG A 135 -9.34 -17.54 5.57
N GLU A 136 -8.82 -18.40 4.68
CA GLU A 136 -7.52 -18.20 4.05
C GLU A 136 -7.54 -16.97 3.12
N CYS A 137 -6.49 -16.14 3.23
CA CYS A 137 -6.34 -14.90 2.48
C CYS A 137 -4.93 -14.77 1.92
N HIS A 138 -4.80 -14.10 0.77
CA HIS A 138 -3.51 -13.69 0.23
C HIS A 138 -3.13 -12.31 0.80
N VAL A 139 -2.01 -12.24 1.53
CA VAL A 139 -1.52 -10.95 2.05
C VAL A 139 -0.66 -10.27 1.01
N ILE A 140 -1.25 -9.37 0.22
CA ILE A 140 -0.60 -8.64 -0.86
C ILE A 140 -0.83 -7.13 -0.66
N PRO A 141 0.04 -6.43 0.10
CA PRO A 141 -0.06 -4.98 0.27
C PRO A 141 0.16 -4.25 -1.05
N HIS A 142 -0.38 -3.03 -1.16
CA HIS A 142 -0.11 -2.16 -2.29
C HIS A 142 1.39 -1.98 -2.48
N GLY A 143 1.84 -2.10 -3.72
CA GLY A 143 3.23 -1.91 -4.08
C GLY A 143 3.65 -0.43 -4.05
N VAL A 144 4.94 -0.20 -3.90
CA VAL A 144 5.56 1.12 -4.08
C VAL A 144 6.31 1.14 -5.41
N ASP A 145 6.13 2.23 -6.16
CA ASP A 145 6.85 2.49 -7.41
C ASP A 145 8.28 2.95 -7.09
N LEU A 146 9.24 2.02 -7.22
CA LEU A 146 10.63 2.27 -6.88
C LEU A 146 11.37 3.14 -7.90
N ASP A 147 10.87 3.24 -9.13
CA ASP A 147 11.46 4.10 -10.16
C ASP A 147 11.06 5.56 -9.92
N ARG A 148 9.85 5.75 -9.43
CA ARG A 148 9.33 7.06 -9.06
C ARG A 148 9.82 7.56 -7.71
N PHE A 149 9.76 6.72 -6.68
CA PHE A 149 10.22 7.04 -5.33
C PHE A 149 11.67 6.57 -5.17
N GLU A 150 12.60 7.43 -5.50
CA GLU A 150 14.02 7.17 -5.39
C GLU A 150 14.74 8.23 -4.54
N PRO A 151 15.86 7.88 -3.90
CA PRO A 151 16.66 8.85 -3.17
C PRO A 151 17.25 9.92 -4.09
N MET A 152 17.08 11.19 -3.70
CA MET A 152 17.71 12.35 -4.33
C MET A 152 18.45 13.22 -3.29
N PRO A 153 19.36 14.10 -3.71
CA PRO A 153 20.05 15.01 -2.81
C PRO A 153 19.06 15.91 -2.06
N ARG A 154 19.10 15.89 -0.72
CA ARG A 154 18.18 16.66 0.15
C ARG A 154 18.21 18.16 -0.16
N THR A 155 19.38 18.71 -0.45
CA THR A 155 19.53 20.13 -0.80
C THR A 155 18.74 20.48 -2.06
N ALA A 156 18.86 19.65 -3.11
CA ALA A 156 18.12 19.87 -4.35
C ALA A 156 16.59 19.79 -4.12
N ALA A 157 16.15 18.80 -3.33
CA ALA A 157 14.74 18.65 -2.98
C ALA A 157 14.21 19.85 -2.17
N ARG A 158 14.99 20.37 -1.22
CA ARG A 158 14.62 21.57 -0.44
C ARG A 158 14.56 22.83 -1.31
N ASP A 159 15.51 23.02 -2.21
CA ASP A 159 15.51 24.13 -3.15
C ASP A 159 14.23 24.10 -4.01
N GLU A 160 13.83 22.94 -4.51
CA GLU A 160 12.61 22.76 -5.29
C GLU A 160 11.34 23.03 -4.48
N MET A 161 11.31 22.58 -3.23
CA MET A 161 10.17 22.81 -2.31
C MET A 161 10.15 24.21 -1.69
N GLY A 162 11.23 24.99 -1.83
CA GLY A 162 11.39 26.31 -1.18
C GLY A 162 11.52 26.23 0.34
N TRP A 163 12.08 25.12 0.86
CA TRP A 163 12.25 24.91 2.29
C TRP A 163 13.56 25.48 2.82
N ASP A 164 13.53 25.99 4.07
CA ASP A 164 14.72 26.53 4.73
C ASP A 164 15.81 25.44 4.87
N PRO A 165 16.99 25.61 4.24
CA PRO A 165 18.09 24.65 4.35
C PRO A 165 18.64 24.51 5.77
N ASP A 166 18.48 25.53 6.62
CA ASP A 166 18.99 25.58 7.99
C ASP A 166 18.03 25.06 9.05
N ALA A 167 16.77 24.75 8.69
CA ALA A 167 15.79 24.12 9.56
C ALA A 167 15.82 22.59 9.46
N HIS A 168 15.27 21.93 10.47
CA HIS A 168 14.86 20.54 10.40
C HIS A 168 13.42 20.45 9.92
N HIS A 169 13.11 19.51 9.02
CA HIS A 169 11.78 19.32 8.45
C HIS A 169 11.22 17.97 8.85
N VAL A 170 10.20 17.99 9.73
CA VAL A 170 9.40 16.82 10.11
C VAL A 170 8.18 16.77 9.20
N LEU A 171 8.00 15.70 8.44
CA LEU A 171 6.89 15.57 7.50
C LEU A 171 5.74 14.79 8.13
N PHE A 172 4.57 15.41 8.21
CA PHE A 172 3.29 14.76 8.48
C PHE A 172 2.58 14.52 7.13
N PRO A 173 2.39 13.25 6.70
CA PRO A 173 2.08 12.94 5.30
C PRO A 173 0.57 13.00 4.96
N TYR A 174 -0.24 13.73 5.73
CA TYR A 174 -1.68 13.76 5.56
C TYR A 174 -2.29 15.15 5.80
N PRO A 175 -3.50 15.43 5.26
CA PRO A 175 -4.30 16.59 5.66
C PRO A 175 -4.64 16.54 7.15
N LYS A 176 -4.67 17.72 7.81
CA LYS A 176 -4.95 17.86 9.25
C LYS A 176 -6.31 17.31 9.68
N GLY A 177 -7.34 17.45 8.83
CA GLY A 177 -8.73 17.07 9.14
C GLY A 177 -8.99 15.56 9.17
N ARG A 178 -8.02 14.71 8.90
CA ARG A 178 -8.18 13.24 8.99
C ARG A 178 -7.97 12.75 10.42
N GLU A 179 -9.02 12.65 11.20
CA GLU A 179 -8.98 12.30 12.63
C GLU A 179 -8.14 11.05 12.92
N VAL A 180 -8.32 9.97 12.13
CA VAL A 180 -7.56 8.71 12.31
C VAL A 180 -6.05 8.88 12.19
N LYS A 181 -5.56 9.96 11.53
CA LYS A 181 -4.13 10.27 11.37
C LYS A 181 -3.55 11.07 12.55
N ASN A 182 -4.41 11.60 13.40
CA ASN A 182 -4.10 12.24 14.67
C ASN A 182 -3.04 13.36 14.55
N TYR A 183 -3.32 14.35 13.68
CA TYR A 183 -2.47 15.54 13.53
C TYR A 183 -2.16 16.25 14.88
N PRO A 184 -3.13 16.40 15.83
CA PRO A 184 -2.83 17.02 17.12
C PRO A 184 -1.71 16.32 17.90
N ARG A 185 -1.55 15.00 17.73
CA ARG A 185 -0.44 14.24 18.33
C ARG A 185 0.88 14.59 17.66
N ALA A 186 0.91 14.68 16.33
CA ALA A 186 2.10 15.07 15.58
C ALA A 186 2.57 16.48 15.98
N GLU A 187 1.64 17.42 16.10
CA GLU A 187 1.90 18.79 16.53
C GLU A 187 2.52 18.85 17.93
N ARG A 188 1.94 18.16 18.93
CA ARG A 188 2.52 18.08 20.28
C ARG A 188 3.91 17.43 20.30
N VAL A 189 4.13 16.38 19.50
CA VAL A 189 5.45 15.75 19.40
C VAL A 189 6.48 16.75 18.89
N VAL A 190 6.18 17.45 17.79
CA VAL A 190 7.11 18.42 17.19
C VAL A 190 7.35 19.61 18.12
N GLU A 191 6.33 20.11 18.82
CA GLU A 191 6.48 21.19 19.80
C GLU A 191 7.49 20.83 20.89
N ARG A 192 7.39 19.62 21.42
CA ARG A 192 8.31 19.10 22.45
C ARG A 192 9.72 18.83 21.90
N VAL A 193 9.84 18.48 20.61
CA VAL A 193 11.15 18.33 19.95
C VAL A 193 11.84 19.67 19.76
N ARG A 194 11.11 20.75 19.44
CA ARG A 194 11.64 22.10 19.33
C ARG A 194 12.38 22.56 20.59
N GLU A 195 11.91 22.14 21.75
CA GLU A 195 12.54 22.47 23.05
C GLU A 195 13.88 21.71 23.30
N ARG A 196 14.18 20.70 22.46
CA ARG A 196 15.30 19.75 22.69
C ARG A 196 16.42 19.84 21.68
N VAL A 197 16.19 20.44 20.54
CA VAL A 197 17.19 20.58 19.47
C VAL A 197 17.54 22.06 19.23
N ASP A 198 18.77 22.30 18.80
CA ASP A 198 19.29 23.67 18.67
C ASP A 198 18.84 24.36 17.37
N ARG A 199 18.54 23.58 16.33
CA ARG A 199 18.08 24.10 15.02
C ARG A 199 16.55 24.24 15.01
N PRO A 200 16.03 25.25 14.26
CA PRO A 200 14.58 25.37 14.06
C PRO A 200 13.98 24.05 13.54
N VAL A 201 12.78 23.69 13.99
CA VAL A 201 12.05 22.49 13.52
C VAL A 201 10.72 22.94 12.93
N GLU A 202 10.52 22.60 11.67
CA GLU A 202 9.30 22.87 10.94
C GLU A 202 8.48 21.59 10.74
N LEU A 203 7.18 21.65 11.05
CA LEU A 203 6.23 20.58 10.75
C LEU A 203 5.63 20.83 9.37
N GLN A 204 6.06 20.05 8.39
CA GLN A 204 5.56 20.09 7.02
C GLN A 204 4.35 19.19 6.87
N ILE A 205 3.32 19.64 6.17
CA ILE A 205 2.06 18.94 6.01
C ILE A 205 1.83 18.65 4.53
N ALA A 206 1.71 17.38 4.18
CA ALA A 206 1.38 16.96 2.82
C ALA A 206 -0.14 17.08 2.59
N SER A 207 -0.60 18.30 2.31
CA SER A 207 -1.98 18.58 1.92
C SER A 207 -2.00 19.37 0.63
N GLY A 208 -2.80 18.92 -0.35
CA GLY A 208 -2.88 19.60 -1.66
C GLY A 208 -1.61 19.50 -2.52
N ILE A 209 -0.66 18.66 -2.14
CA ILE A 209 0.57 18.44 -2.91
C ILE A 209 0.26 17.54 -4.10
N PRO A 210 0.58 17.94 -5.33
CA PRO A 210 0.47 17.07 -6.50
C PRO A 210 1.27 15.79 -6.29
N HIS A 211 0.70 14.64 -6.72
CA HIS A 211 1.34 13.35 -6.50
C HIS A 211 2.74 13.27 -7.14
N GLU A 212 2.97 14.03 -8.22
CA GLU A 212 4.26 14.14 -8.91
C GLU A 212 5.36 14.72 -8.02
N LEU A 213 5.01 15.58 -7.08
CA LEU A 213 5.96 16.21 -6.15
C LEU A 213 6.16 15.41 -4.85
N MET A 214 5.42 14.31 -4.63
CA MET A 214 5.58 13.50 -3.43
C MET A 214 7.00 12.93 -3.25
N PRO A 215 7.70 12.44 -4.30
CA PRO A 215 9.10 12.04 -4.16
C PRO A 215 10.02 13.17 -3.69
N THR A 216 9.87 14.38 -4.26
CA THR A 216 10.62 15.57 -3.84
C THR A 216 10.33 15.92 -2.38
N LEU A 217 9.06 15.87 -1.97
CA LEU A 217 8.63 16.14 -0.59
C LEU A 217 9.30 15.18 0.41
N PHE A 218 9.31 13.85 0.11
CA PHE A 218 9.98 12.86 0.96
C PHE A 218 11.50 13.07 1.02
N ASN A 219 12.10 13.45 -0.08
CA ASN A 219 13.55 13.71 -0.12
C ASN A 219 13.95 15.00 0.58
N ALA A 220 13.10 16.03 0.60
CA ALA A 220 13.35 17.30 1.30
C ALA A 220 13.27 17.16 2.83
N ALA A 221 12.48 16.24 3.36
CA ALA A 221 12.29 16.01 4.78
C ALA A 221 13.49 15.34 5.46
N ASP A 222 13.60 15.53 6.78
CA ASP A 222 14.56 14.83 7.65
C ASP A 222 13.96 13.54 8.23
N VAL A 223 12.65 13.55 8.51
CA VAL A 223 11.93 12.42 9.08
C VAL A 223 10.46 12.46 8.68
N LEU A 224 9.88 11.29 8.39
CA LEU A 224 8.44 11.10 8.33
C LEU A 224 7.92 10.81 9.74
N LEU A 225 6.92 11.55 10.20
CA LEU A 225 6.22 11.32 11.47
C LEU A 225 4.80 10.81 11.21
N LEU A 226 4.56 9.53 11.49
CA LEU A 226 3.25 8.89 11.42
C LEU A 226 2.67 8.74 12.83
N THR A 227 1.54 9.42 13.10
CA THR A 227 0.86 9.37 14.42
C THR A 227 -0.50 8.71 14.38
N SER A 228 -0.78 7.98 13.31
CA SER A 228 -2.07 7.33 13.07
C SER A 228 -2.49 6.43 14.23
N GLU A 229 -3.80 6.34 14.48
CA GLU A 229 -4.41 5.44 15.46
C GLU A 229 -4.66 4.05 14.86
N ARG A 230 -4.83 3.99 13.54
CA ARG A 230 -5.07 2.76 12.80
C ARG A 230 -4.61 2.88 11.35
N GLU A 231 -3.99 1.84 10.85
CA GLU A 231 -3.60 1.64 9.45
C GLU A 231 -3.76 0.16 9.08
N GLY A 232 -3.80 -0.15 7.79
CA GLY A 232 -3.57 -1.52 7.29
C GLY A 232 -2.11 -1.67 6.90
N SER A 233 -1.73 -1.09 5.76
CA SER A 233 -0.35 -1.02 5.25
C SER A 233 -0.14 0.35 4.61
N PRO A 234 0.36 1.35 5.37
CA PRO A 234 0.37 2.75 4.93
C PRO A 234 1.36 2.97 3.76
N ASN A 235 0.85 3.42 2.61
CA ASN A 235 1.66 3.69 1.43
C ASN A 235 2.73 4.74 1.69
N THR A 236 2.40 5.78 2.47
CA THR A 236 3.36 6.85 2.80
C THR A 236 4.61 6.37 3.53
N VAL A 237 4.50 5.31 4.34
CA VAL A 237 5.67 4.66 4.98
C VAL A 237 6.52 3.96 3.92
N LYS A 238 5.92 3.21 3.00
CA LYS A 238 6.62 2.51 1.91
C LYS A 238 7.30 3.49 0.96
N GLU A 239 6.62 4.59 0.61
CA GLU A 239 7.15 5.67 -0.23
C GLU A 239 8.32 6.40 0.44
N ALA A 240 8.22 6.69 1.75
CA ALA A 240 9.30 7.27 2.54
C ALA A 240 10.51 6.33 2.59
N MET A 241 10.30 5.03 2.84
CA MET A 241 11.35 4.01 2.83
C MET A 241 12.03 3.93 1.46
N ALA A 242 11.26 3.99 0.37
CA ALA A 242 11.79 3.99 -1.00
C ALA A 242 12.73 5.18 -1.27
N CYS A 243 12.45 6.34 -0.66
CA CYS A 243 13.32 7.54 -0.70
C CYS A 243 14.42 7.52 0.37
N ASN A 244 14.60 6.45 1.13
CA ASN A 244 15.50 6.37 2.28
C ASN A 244 15.24 7.46 3.34
N LEU A 245 14.00 7.96 3.45
CA LEU A 245 13.61 8.89 4.52
C LEU A 245 13.45 8.10 5.82
N PRO A 246 14.10 8.50 6.93
CA PRO A 246 13.82 7.95 8.25
C PRO A 246 12.34 8.06 8.62
N VAL A 247 11.80 7.02 9.25
CA VAL A 247 10.41 6.97 9.67
C VAL A 247 10.31 6.82 11.19
N VAL A 248 9.54 7.70 11.82
CA VAL A 248 9.11 7.55 13.22
C VAL A 248 7.60 7.39 13.23
N ALA A 249 7.12 6.29 13.77
CA ALA A 249 5.71 5.92 13.63
C ALA A 249 5.10 5.35 14.92
N THR A 250 3.79 5.47 15.05
CA THR A 250 2.98 4.66 15.96
C THR A 250 2.99 3.20 15.51
N ASP A 251 2.68 2.29 16.45
CA ASP A 251 2.59 0.86 16.18
C ASP A 251 1.20 0.52 15.64
N VAL A 252 1.05 0.59 14.34
CA VAL A 252 -0.23 0.40 13.64
C VAL A 252 -0.04 -0.38 12.34
N GLY A 253 -0.96 -1.28 12.04
CA GLY A 253 -0.91 -2.13 10.85
C GLY A 253 0.42 -2.88 10.72
N ASP A 254 0.98 -2.89 9.53
CA ASP A 254 2.25 -3.57 9.25
C ASP A 254 3.52 -2.72 9.49
N VAL A 255 3.39 -1.50 10.05
CA VAL A 255 4.51 -0.55 10.20
C VAL A 255 5.67 -1.15 10.99
N ARG A 256 5.39 -1.87 12.08
CA ARG A 256 6.44 -2.50 12.89
C ARG A 256 7.28 -3.48 12.06
N SER A 257 6.64 -4.39 11.35
CA SER A 257 7.33 -5.38 10.52
C SER A 257 8.09 -4.74 9.36
N ARG A 258 7.61 -3.61 8.82
CA ARG A 258 8.28 -2.86 7.75
C ARG A 258 9.53 -2.16 8.21
N LEU A 259 9.53 -1.63 9.43
CA LEU A 259 10.67 -0.88 10.00
C LEU A 259 11.63 -1.75 10.82
N GLU A 260 11.35 -3.05 10.95
CA GLU A 260 12.25 -3.98 11.66
C GLU A 260 13.60 -4.05 10.93
N GLY A 261 14.68 -3.74 11.66
CA GLY A 261 16.05 -3.71 11.12
C GLY A 261 16.38 -2.50 10.24
N VAL A 262 15.44 -1.61 9.95
CA VAL A 262 15.67 -0.41 9.14
C VAL A 262 16.42 0.64 9.95
N ALA A 263 17.59 1.04 9.46
CA ALA A 263 18.43 2.02 10.13
C ALA A 263 17.73 3.38 10.31
N ASN A 264 17.94 4.01 11.46
CA ASN A 264 17.44 5.34 11.78
C ASN A 264 15.90 5.50 11.69
N SER A 265 15.14 4.38 11.82
CA SER A 265 13.68 4.37 11.81
C SER A 265 13.16 3.71 13.07
N HIS A 266 12.02 4.18 13.59
CA HIS A 266 11.55 3.80 14.93
C HIS A 266 10.02 3.64 14.99
N VAL A 267 9.57 2.60 15.70
CA VAL A 267 8.17 2.42 16.09
C VAL A 267 8.03 2.68 17.59
N ALA A 268 7.10 3.54 17.98
CA ALA A 268 6.94 3.98 19.36
C ALA A 268 5.47 3.90 19.83
N ALA A 269 5.27 3.29 20.99
CA ALA A 269 3.93 3.11 21.57
C ALA A 269 3.41 4.35 22.32
N SER A 270 4.27 5.27 22.74
CA SER A 270 3.89 6.46 23.51
C SER A 270 4.41 7.75 22.90
N GLU A 271 3.76 8.87 23.23
CA GLU A 271 4.16 10.20 22.75
C GLU A 271 5.59 10.55 23.22
N ASP A 272 5.97 10.23 24.46
CA ASP A 272 7.33 10.46 24.96
C ASP A 272 8.40 9.72 24.13
N ARG A 273 8.09 8.49 23.72
CA ARG A 273 8.99 7.71 22.87
C ARG A 273 9.04 8.26 21.44
N LEU A 274 7.92 8.76 20.90
CA LEU A 274 7.91 9.45 19.60
C LEU A 274 8.80 10.68 19.65
N VAL A 275 8.70 11.51 20.70
CA VAL A 275 9.55 12.69 20.89
C VAL A 275 11.03 12.30 20.91
N GLY A 276 11.40 11.31 21.72
CA GLY A 276 12.79 10.85 21.80
C GLY A 276 13.31 10.25 20.50
N ALA A 277 12.47 9.55 19.74
CA ALA A 277 12.83 8.98 18.45
C ALA A 277 13.05 10.07 17.38
N VAL A 278 12.13 11.05 17.28
CA VAL A 278 12.30 12.19 16.34
C VAL A 278 13.56 12.98 16.70
N GLU A 279 13.78 13.29 17.99
CA GLU A 279 15.01 13.97 18.45
C GLU A 279 16.27 13.19 18.03
N ALA A 280 16.30 11.87 18.23
CA ALA A 280 17.44 11.04 17.87
C ALA A 280 17.72 11.05 16.37
N VAL A 281 16.66 10.94 15.53
CA VAL A 281 16.79 11.00 14.06
C VAL A 281 17.33 12.36 13.61
N LEU A 282 16.79 13.46 14.14
CA LEU A 282 17.23 14.81 13.77
C LEU A 282 18.67 15.09 14.19
N ARG A 283 19.10 14.66 15.39
CA ARG A 283 20.48 14.80 15.87
C ARG A 283 21.46 13.97 15.06
N ARG A 284 21.06 12.78 14.59
CA ARG A 284 21.88 11.92 13.76
C ARG A 284 22.06 12.48 12.36
N GLY A 285 21.00 13.06 11.79
CA GLY A 285 21.02 13.72 10.49
C GLY A 285 21.24 12.79 9.28
N GLU A 286 21.31 11.49 9.51
CA GLU A 286 21.53 10.45 8.50
C GLU A 286 20.23 9.99 7.86
N ARG A 287 20.32 9.50 6.60
CA ARG A 287 19.18 8.81 5.94
C ARG A 287 19.04 7.40 6.47
N SER A 288 17.90 6.75 6.14
CA SER A 288 17.69 5.32 6.39
C SER A 288 18.21 4.47 5.23
N ASP A 289 18.18 3.14 5.42
CA ASP A 289 18.37 2.13 4.39
C ASP A 289 17.05 1.46 3.97
N GLY A 290 15.93 2.14 4.20
CA GLY A 290 14.58 1.63 4.00
C GLY A 290 14.30 1.14 2.59
N ARG A 291 14.98 1.72 1.56
CA ARG A 291 14.80 1.30 0.17
C ARG A 291 15.14 -0.17 -0.06
N ASP A 292 16.21 -0.66 0.56
CA ASP A 292 16.58 -2.08 0.41
C ASP A 292 15.55 -3.00 1.08
N ALA A 293 15.05 -2.60 2.24
CA ALA A 293 14.03 -3.34 2.98
C ALA A 293 12.67 -3.37 2.25
N ILE A 294 12.32 -2.32 1.47
CA ILE A 294 11.02 -2.21 0.80
C ILE A 294 11.01 -2.82 -0.61
N ARG A 295 12.14 -3.17 -1.22
CA ARG A 295 12.23 -3.78 -2.56
C ARG A 295 11.26 -4.97 -2.80
N PRO A 296 11.02 -5.88 -1.83
CA PRO A 296 10.07 -6.98 -2.00
C PRO A 296 8.60 -6.53 -2.17
N LEU A 297 8.30 -5.26 -1.87
CA LEU A 297 6.98 -4.66 -2.02
C LEU A 297 6.92 -3.65 -3.19
N SER A 298 7.69 -3.87 -4.24
CA SER A 298 7.57 -3.05 -5.45
C SER A 298 6.22 -3.28 -6.15
N THR A 299 5.82 -2.33 -7.00
CA THR A 299 4.60 -2.45 -7.82
C THR A 299 4.63 -3.67 -8.72
N GLU A 300 5.82 -4.02 -9.26
CA GLU A 300 6.01 -5.20 -10.12
C GLU A 300 5.77 -6.51 -9.34
N ARG A 301 6.27 -6.59 -8.10
CA ARG A 301 6.06 -7.74 -7.22
C ARG A 301 4.61 -7.87 -6.77
N MET A 302 3.95 -6.77 -6.47
CA MET A 302 2.52 -6.75 -6.20
C MET A 302 1.73 -7.31 -7.38
N ALA A 303 1.98 -6.82 -8.60
CA ALA A 303 1.29 -7.26 -9.80
C ALA A 303 1.56 -8.74 -10.10
N GLU A 304 2.80 -9.22 -9.93
CA GLU A 304 3.16 -10.63 -10.05
C GLU A 304 2.33 -11.52 -9.11
N ARG A 305 2.19 -11.11 -7.85
CA ARG A 305 1.43 -11.86 -6.85
C ARG A 305 -0.08 -11.83 -7.12
N ILE A 306 -0.64 -10.68 -7.51
CA ILE A 306 -2.06 -10.57 -7.88
C ILE A 306 -2.33 -11.42 -9.13
N HIS A 307 -1.45 -11.40 -10.13
CA HIS A 307 -1.57 -12.25 -11.31
C HIS A 307 -1.57 -13.74 -10.94
N GLY A 308 -0.70 -14.16 -10.00
CA GLY A 308 -0.69 -15.54 -9.48
C GLY A 308 -2.01 -15.93 -8.81
N VAL A 309 -2.65 -15.01 -8.06
CA VAL A 309 -4.00 -15.26 -7.49
C VAL A 309 -5.04 -15.46 -8.60
N TYR A 310 -4.95 -14.72 -9.71
CA TYR A 310 -5.86 -14.90 -10.83
C TYR A 310 -5.65 -16.27 -11.51
N GLU A 311 -4.40 -16.70 -11.70
CA GLU A 311 -4.07 -18.01 -12.26
C GLU A 311 -4.59 -19.15 -11.37
N GLU A 312 -4.43 -19.02 -10.05
CA GLU A 312 -4.95 -19.98 -9.06
C GLU A 312 -6.48 -20.10 -9.15
N VAL A 313 -7.21 -18.97 -9.15
CA VAL A 313 -8.67 -18.94 -9.24
C VAL A 313 -9.18 -19.52 -10.55
N LEU A 314 -8.44 -19.36 -11.65
CA LEU A 314 -8.78 -19.90 -12.97
C LEU A 314 -8.32 -21.35 -13.17
N GLY A 315 -7.65 -21.97 -12.18
CA GLY A 315 -7.12 -23.33 -12.28
C GLY A 315 -5.98 -23.47 -13.29
N GLN A 316 -5.26 -22.41 -13.60
CA GLN A 316 -4.06 -22.41 -14.42
C GLN A 316 -2.86 -22.78 -13.53
N GLU A 317 -2.00 -23.73 -13.98
CA GLU A 317 -0.80 -24.07 -13.23
C GLU A 317 0.11 -22.84 -13.07
N VAL A 318 0.34 -22.39 -11.84
CA VAL A 318 1.36 -21.38 -11.53
C VAL A 318 2.73 -22.02 -11.80
N PRO A 319 3.57 -21.48 -12.69
CA PRO A 319 4.94 -21.95 -12.84
C PRO A 319 5.66 -21.75 -11.49
N GLY A 320 5.97 -22.84 -10.82
CA GLY A 320 6.68 -22.80 -9.54
C GLY A 320 7.99 -22.01 -9.69
N PRO A 321 8.49 -21.35 -8.61
CA PRO A 321 9.76 -20.64 -8.63
C PRO A 321 10.84 -21.62 -9.13
N GLY A 322 11.51 -21.26 -10.25
CA GLY A 322 12.44 -22.12 -10.98
C GLY A 322 13.40 -22.83 -10.02
N ARG A 323 13.29 -24.14 -9.94
CA ARG A 323 14.35 -24.97 -9.38
C ARG A 323 15.59 -24.71 -10.22
N ASN A 324 16.58 -24.14 -9.60
CA ASN A 324 17.93 -24.04 -10.13
C ASN A 324 18.49 -25.46 -10.17
N ASP A 325 18.23 -26.18 -11.26
CA ASP A 325 18.89 -27.46 -11.53
C ASP A 325 20.37 -27.12 -11.82
N GLY A 326 21.14 -27.11 -10.74
CA GLY A 326 22.58 -27.09 -10.80
C GLY A 326 23.04 -28.31 -11.58
N GLY A 327 23.47 -28.11 -12.81
CA GLY A 327 24.04 -29.14 -13.67
C GLY A 327 25.24 -29.80 -12.97
N GLY A 328 25.01 -30.95 -12.42
CA GLY A 328 26.04 -31.92 -12.04
C GLY A 328 26.51 -32.63 -13.29
N ASN A 329 27.65 -32.22 -13.78
CA ASN A 329 28.41 -32.92 -14.81
C ASN A 329 29.11 -34.14 -14.17
N ASP A 330 28.50 -35.31 -14.24
CA ASP A 330 29.18 -36.55 -13.88
C ASP A 330 29.72 -37.21 -15.15
N GLY A 331 31.03 -37.03 -15.31
CA GLY A 331 31.83 -37.69 -16.33
C GLY A 331 31.83 -39.22 -16.16
N GLU A 332 31.69 -39.89 -17.28
CA GLU A 332 31.96 -41.30 -17.46
C GLU A 332 33.36 -41.67 -16.93
N SER A 333 33.43 -42.69 -16.11
CA SER A 333 34.62 -43.57 -16.03
C SER A 333 34.20 -45.01 -16.11
N ARG A 334 34.58 -45.60 -17.24
CA ARG A 334 34.65 -47.00 -17.58
C ARG A 334 35.78 -47.65 -16.80
N SER A 335 35.55 -48.77 -16.15
CA SER A 335 36.51 -49.93 -16.14
C SER A 335 35.93 -51.07 -15.30
N GLU A 336 35.76 -52.12 -15.97
CA GLU A 336 36.48 -53.41 -15.90
C GLU A 336 35.95 -54.42 -14.89
N ARG A 337 35.43 -55.50 -15.54
CA ARG A 337 35.15 -56.81 -14.92
C ARG A 337 36.44 -57.48 -14.44
N ILE A 338 36.42 -58.02 -13.26
CA ILE A 338 37.22 -59.22 -12.93
C ILE A 338 36.27 -60.23 -12.25
N VAL A 339 36.25 -61.42 -12.87
CA VAL A 339 35.70 -62.65 -12.35
C VAL A 339 36.78 -63.30 -11.48
N GLU A 340 36.43 -63.87 -10.31
CA GLU A 340 36.90 -65.21 -9.91
C GLU A 340 36.60 -65.54 -8.44
N ASN A 341 36.02 -66.71 -8.34
CA ASN A 341 35.86 -67.74 -7.32
C ASN A 341 34.87 -67.54 -6.20
#